data_dbcb253029fe902aa3dbab42013402ee
#
_entry.id   dbcb253029fe902aa3dbab42013402ee
#
_cell.length_a   1.000
_cell.length_b   1.000
_cell.length_c   1.000
_cell.angle_alpha   90.00
_cell.angle_beta   90.00
_cell.angle_gamma   90.00
#
_symmetry.space_group_name_H-M   'P 1'
#
loop_
_entity.id
_entity.type
_entity.pdbx_description
1 polymer ?
#
loop_
_entity_poly.entity_id
_entity_poly.type
_entity_poly.pdbx_seq_one_letter_code
_entity_poly.pdbx_strand_id
1 'polypeptide(L)'
;MNLAATWLRRNGWKAFDFQKEVWQAVADGQSGLVHASTGAGKTYAVWLAALNRFAGKANAKTATRSKRAPPAAPLTVLWITPMRALAADTQRALRAPVDGLELPWTVGMRTGDTGSAERQRQSRRLPTALVTTPESLTLLLTGADAKAQFAHVGMLVVDEWHELLGNKRGVQLQLALARLRQWNPGLIVWGLSATLGNQPHALEVLLPDGSGRLVRGEQGGKPRIDTLLPPAVERFPWAGHLGLRLLPQVVEELDNSSVSLVFTNTRSQSELWYQALLEARPDWAGLIALHHGSLAREVRDWVENGLKQGKLKAVVCTSSLDLGVDFLPVERVLQIGSAKGVARLLQRAGRSGHAPGRTSRATLVPTHALELLEAAALQDAVVAGRIEARQSPHQPLDVLVQHLVSMALGGGFRPDELLHEIRSTWAYRDLDEAQWRWALAFVRQGGESLSAYPDYQRVEPDEEGVWRVPSPRLARRHRMSVGTIVSDASLTVKWWSKGGGGGSLGSVEEGFIARLRPGEVFLFGGRPLELVRVESMTAYVKRSNASKGSVPRWNGGRM
;
A
#
# COMPACT_ATOMS: atom_id res chain seq x y z
N MET A 1 -29.31 -6.01 -17.83
CA MET A 1 -29.63 -5.65 -16.42
C MET A 1 -28.53 -4.72 -15.91
N ASN A 2 -28.86 -3.56 -15.35
CA ASN A 2 -27.85 -2.65 -14.80
C ASN A 2 -27.56 -3.04 -13.34
N LEU A 3 -26.51 -3.84 -13.14
CA LEU A 3 -26.12 -4.37 -11.81
C LEU A 3 -25.77 -3.23 -10.84
N ALA A 4 -25.14 -2.16 -11.34
CA ALA A 4 -24.80 -0.99 -10.53
C ALA A 4 -26.06 -0.32 -9.96
N ALA A 5 -27.03 -0.02 -10.81
CA ALA A 5 -28.30 0.57 -10.37
C ALA A 5 -29.04 -0.34 -9.38
N THR A 6 -29.01 -1.66 -9.59
CA THR A 6 -29.64 -2.63 -8.69
C THR A 6 -28.97 -2.65 -7.32
N TRP A 7 -27.62 -2.66 -7.28
CA TRP A 7 -26.87 -2.64 -6.04
C TRP A 7 -27.13 -1.38 -5.22
N LEU A 8 -27.04 -0.20 -5.86
CA LEU A 8 -27.27 1.08 -5.19
C LEU A 8 -28.69 1.17 -4.61
N ARG A 9 -29.70 0.74 -5.39
CA ARG A 9 -31.10 0.74 -4.92
C ARG A 9 -31.29 -0.17 -3.70
N ARG A 10 -30.69 -1.36 -3.68
CA ARG A 10 -30.76 -2.29 -2.53
C ARG A 10 -30.18 -1.68 -1.24
N ASN A 11 -29.18 -0.79 -1.37
CA ASN A 11 -28.55 -0.12 -0.23
C ASN A 11 -29.14 1.26 0.07
N GLY A 12 -30.18 1.71 -0.65
CA GLY A 12 -30.75 3.05 -0.47
C GLY A 12 -29.83 4.18 -0.95
N TRP A 13 -28.84 3.89 -1.79
CA TRP A 13 -27.86 4.86 -2.29
C TRP A 13 -28.24 5.42 -3.64
N LYS A 14 -27.81 6.65 -3.90
CA LYS A 14 -27.93 7.31 -5.21
C LYS A 14 -26.55 7.40 -5.87
N ALA A 15 -26.52 7.18 -7.18
CA ALA A 15 -25.29 7.32 -7.96
C ALA A 15 -24.92 8.81 -8.10
N PHE A 16 -23.66 9.13 -7.86
CA PHE A 16 -23.06 10.42 -8.21
C PHE A 16 -22.84 10.51 -9.73
N ASP A 17 -22.80 11.72 -10.27
CA ASP A 17 -22.67 11.91 -11.72
C ASP A 17 -21.32 11.41 -12.24
N PHE A 18 -20.22 11.61 -11.50
CA PHE A 18 -18.92 11.06 -11.87
C PHE A 18 -18.92 9.51 -11.94
N GLN A 19 -19.73 8.84 -11.10
CA GLN A 19 -19.86 7.37 -11.16
C GLN A 19 -20.56 6.94 -12.45
N LYS A 20 -21.62 7.64 -12.85
CA LYS A 20 -22.32 7.40 -14.11
C LYS A 20 -21.41 7.63 -15.33
N GLU A 21 -20.57 8.67 -15.26
CA GLU A 21 -19.56 8.96 -16.27
C GLU A 21 -18.54 7.82 -16.40
N VAL A 22 -18.02 7.29 -15.28
CA VAL A 22 -17.13 6.12 -15.29
C VAL A 22 -17.83 4.89 -15.86
N TRP A 23 -19.11 4.64 -15.50
CA TRP A 23 -19.85 3.50 -16.02
C TRP A 23 -20.02 3.55 -17.53
N GLN A 24 -20.31 4.73 -18.07
CA GLN A 24 -20.41 4.92 -19.52
C GLN A 24 -19.04 4.72 -20.18
N ALA A 25 -17.98 5.35 -19.66
CA ALA A 25 -16.63 5.21 -20.21
C ALA A 25 -16.16 3.75 -20.24
N VAL A 26 -16.39 2.99 -19.16
CA VAL A 26 -16.06 1.55 -19.11
C VAL A 26 -16.96 0.75 -20.08
N ALA A 27 -18.24 1.09 -20.23
CA ALA A 27 -19.12 0.44 -21.21
C ALA A 27 -18.60 0.65 -22.64
N ASP A 28 -18.04 1.82 -22.94
CA ASP A 28 -17.44 2.16 -24.24
C ASP A 28 -16.01 1.59 -24.41
N GLY A 29 -15.46 0.91 -23.40
CA GLY A 29 -14.12 0.32 -23.46
C GLY A 29 -13.00 1.30 -23.16
N GLN A 30 -13.29 2.46 -22.58
CA GLN A 30 -12.30 3.51 -22.30
C GLN A 30 -11.57 3.26 -20.98
N SER A 31 -10.28 3.59 -20.95
CA SER A 31 -9.43 3.65 -19.78
C SER A 31 -9.42 5.06 -19.18
N GLY A 32 -8.99 5.22 -17.92
CA GLY A 32 -8.95 6.55 -17.32
C GLY A 32 -8.42 6.64 -15.91
N LEU A 33 -8.59 7.83 -15.32
CA LEU A 33 -8.24 8.17 -13.94
C LEU A 33 -9.44 8.83 -13.28
N VAL A 34 -9.86 8.29 -12.12
CA VAL A 34 -10.87 8.94 -11.26
C VAL A 34 -10.15 9.71 -10.17
N HIS A 35 -10.43 11.00 -10.08
CA HIS A 35 -9.95 11.86 -9.01
C HIS A 35 -11.13 12.41 -8.19
N ALA A 36 -11.28 11.94 -6.96
CA ALA A 36 -12.33 12.38 -6.05
C ALA A 36 -11.87 12.19 -4.60
N SER A 37 -12.46 12.93 -3.66
CA SER A 37 -12.11 12.85 -2.24
C SER A 37 -12.23 11.42 -1.68
N THR A 38 -11.56 11.16 -0.55
CA THR A 38 -11.72 9.91 0.20
C THR A 38 -13.18 9.76 0.66
N GLY A 39 -13.73 8.55 0.57
CA GLY A 39 -15.14 8.31 0.93
C GLY A 39 -16.16 8.67 -0.16
N ALA A 40 -15.78 9.33 -1.26
CA ALA A 40 -16.70 9.72 -2.35
C ALA A 40 -17.23 8.55 -3.21
N GLY A 41 -16.89 7.29 -2.90
CA GLY A 41 -17.38 6.13 -3.63
C GLY A 41 -16.62 5.81 -4.92
N LYS A 42 -15.33 6.19 -5.03
CA LYS A 42 -14.45 5.87 -6.18
C LYS A 42 -14.38 4.36 -6.48
N THR A 43 -14.22 3.55 -5.44
CA THR A 43 -14.15 2.10 -5.56
C THR A 43 -15.38 1.54 -6.26
N TYR A 44 -16.57 1.97 -5.84
CA TYR A 44 -17.82 1.54 -6.47
C TYR A 44 -18.08 2.17 -7.85
N ALA A 45 -17.51 3.35 -8.13
CA ALA A 45 -17.55 3.90 -9.48
C ALA A 45 -16.95 2.91 -10.50
N VAL A 46 -15.76 2.39 -10.22
CA VAL A 46 -15.04 1.52 -11.14
C VAL A 46 -15.47 0.05 -10.99
N TRP A 47 -15.70 -0.42 -9.76
CA TRP A 47 -16.09 -1.81 -9.53
C TRP A 47 -17.47 -2.17 -10.10
N LEU A 48 -18.47 -1.32 -9.88
CA LEU A 48 -19.81 -1.54 -10.44
C LEU A 48 -19.81 -1.43 -11.97
N ALA A 49 -18.95 -0.59 -12.56
CA ALA A 49 -18.73 -0.56 -14.00
C ALA A 49 -18.16 -1.89 -14.53
N ALA A 50 -17.15 -2.46 -13.83
CA ALA A 50 -16.59 -3.76 -14.17
C ALA A 50 -17.65 -4.88 -14.10
N LEU A 51 -18.47 -4.91 -13.05
CA LEU A 51 -19.56 -5.87 -12.93
C LEU A 51 -20.58 -5.72 -14.05
N ASN A 52 -21.01 -4.49 -14.39
CA ASN A 52 -21.91 -4.25 -15.51
C ASN A 52 -21.36 -4.79 -16.84
N ARG A 53 -20.08 -4.54 -17.11
CA ARG A 53 -19.45 -4.92 -18.38
C ARG A 53 -19.18 -6.40 -18.51
N PHE A 54 -18.67 -7.04 -17.45
CA PHE A 54 -18.15 -8.40 -17.53
C PHE A 54 -19.08 -9.44 -16.91
N ALA A 55 -19.77 -9.16 -15.79
CA ALA A 55 -20.65 -10.11 -15.15
C ALA A 55 -22.02 -10.21 -15.84
N GLY A 56 -22.53 -9.13 -16.42
CA GLY A 56 -23.80 -9.11 -17.15
C GLY A 56 -23.83 -10.00 -18.40
N LYS A 57 -22.67 -10.22 -19.02
CA LYS A 57 -22.55 -11.08 -20.22
C LYS A 57 -22.44 -12.58 -19.90
N ALA A 58 -21.99 -12.94 -18.72
CA ALA A 58 -21.83 -14.34 -18.29
C ALA A 58 -23.19 -15.02 -18.06
N ASN A 59 -24.19 -14.30 -17.57
CA ASN A 59 -25.53 -14.83 -17.34
C ASN A 59 -26.32 -15.17 -18.62
N ALA A 60 -25.93 -14.62 -19.77
CA ALA A 60 -26.65 -14.86 -21.04
C ALA A 60 -26.22 -16.16 -21.75
N LYS A 61 -25.02 -16.69 -21.46
CA LYS A 61 -24.48 -17.86 -22.17
C LYS A 61 -24.56 -19.20 -21.40
N THR A 62 -24.91 -19.20 -20.10
CA THR A 62 -24.89 -20.41 -19.26
C THR A 62 -26.27 -20.90 -18.82
N ALA A 63 -27.35 -20.41 -19.40
CA ALA A 63 -28.71 -20.88 -19.12
C ALA A 63 -29.05 -22.23 -19.77
N THR A 64 -28.07 -23.04 -20.18
CA THR A 64 -28.31 -24.39 -20.68
C THR A 64 -28.10 -25.44 -19.55
N ARG A 65 -29.20 -25.98 -19.08
CA ARG A 65 -29.47 -27.24 -18.37
C ARG A 65 -28.25 -28.14 -18.02
N SER A 66 -27.46 -27.79 -17.03
CA SER A 66 -26.55 -28.74 -16.37
C SER A 66 -26.77 -28.68 -14.86
N LYS A 67 -26.99 -29.87 -14.22
CA LYS A 67 -27.10 -30.03 -12.76
C LYS A 67 -25.79 -29.78 -12.00
N ARG A 68 -24.67 -29.48 -12.70
CA ARG A 68 -23.40 -29.04 -12.08
C ARG A 68 -23.34 -27.53 -12.07
N ALA A 69 -22.95 -26.96 -10.92
CA ALA A 69 -22.65 -25.54 -10.81
C ALA A 69 -21.70 -25.12 -11.97
N PRO A 70 -22.00 -24.03 -12.69
CA PRO A 70 -21.13 -23.59 -13.79
C PRO A 70 -19.72 -23.35 -13.26
N PRO A 71 -18.67 -23.70 -14.04
CA PRO A 71 -17.30 -23.42 -13.63
C PRO A 71 -17.17 -21.90 -13.38
N ALA A 72 -16.55 -21.54 -12.25
CA ALA A 72 -16.34 -20.12 -11.93
C ALA A 72 -15.65 -19.41 -13.10
N ALA A 73 -15.96 -18.13 -13.35
CA ALA A 73 -15.35 -17.37 -14.42
C ALA A 73 -13.81 -17.25 -14.24
N PRO A 74 -13.01 -17.15 -15.32
CA PRO A 74 -11.55 -16.96 -15.22
C PRO A 74 -11.24 -15.60 -14.57
N LEU A 75 -9.95 -15.35 -14.26
CA LEU A 75 -9.49 -14.05 -13.80
C LEU A 75 -9.84 -12.98 -14.84
N THR A 76 -10.69 -12.06 -14.47
CA THR A 76 -11.24 -11.02 -15.35
C THR A 76 -10.84 -9.62 -14.90
N VAL A 77 -10.74 -9.40 -13.57
CA VAL A 77 -10.38 -8.09 -12.99
C VAL A 77 -9.19 -8.22 -12.06
N LEU A 78 -8.18 -7.40 -12.31
CA LEU A 78 -7.07 -7.17 -11.40
C LEU A 78 -7.27 -5.85 -10.65
N TRP A 79 -7.13 -5.89 -9.33
CA TRP A 79 -7.20 -4.71 -8.48
C TRP A 79 -5.89 -4.54 -7.72
N ILE A 80 -5.13 -3.51 -8.05
CA ILE A 80 -3.81 -3.25 -7.48
C ILE A 80 -3.94 -2.26 -6.34
N THR A 81 -3.45 -2.62 -5.16
CA THR A 81 -3.40 -1.74 -3.99
C THR A 81 -1.95 -1.45 -3.60
N PRO A 82 -1.63 -0.23 -3.15
CA PRO A 82 -0.26 0.11 -2.77
C PRO A 82 0.20 -0.59 -1.48
N MET A 83 -0.71 -0.98 -0.62
CA MET A 83 -0.39 -1.54 0.70
C MET A 83 -1.21 -2.81 1.01
N ARG A 84 -0.59 -3.72 1.79
CA ARG A 84 -1.22 -4.99 2.21
C ARG A 84 -2.44 -4.76 3.11
N ALA A 85 -2.39 -3.77 3.99
CA ALA A 85 -3.51 -3.43 4.88
C ALA A 85 -4.76 -3.04 4.09
N LEU A 86 -4.61 -2.23 3.03
CA LEU A 86 -5.70 -1.83 2.16
C LEU A 86 -6.33 -3.02 1.40
N ALA A 87 -5.54 -4.04 1.08
CA ALA A 87 -6.00 -5.16 0.25
C ALA A 87 -7.17 -5.95 0.88
N ALA A 88 -7.16 -6.13 2.20
CA ALA A 88 -8.22 -6.86 2.90
C ALA A 88 -9.55 -6.08 2.94
N ASP A 89 -9.49 -4.77 3.15
CA ASP A 89 -10.67 -3.90 3.13
C ASP A 89 -11.22 -3.76 1.72
N THR A 90 -10.34 -3.59 0.72
CA THR A 90 -10.71 -3.59 -0.68
C THR A 90 -11.39 -4.91 -1.06
N GLN A 91 -10.83 -6.07 -0.69
CA GLN A 91 -11.45 -7.37 -0.96
C GLN A 91 -12.88 -7.45 -0.39
N ARG A 92 -13.09 -6.98 0.84
CA ARG A 92 -14.44 -6.96 1.47
C ARG A 92 -15.39 -6.04 0.72
N ALA A 93 -14.93 -4.84 0.35
CA ALA A 93 -15.73 -3.89 -0.42
C ALA A 93 -16.13 -4.41 -1.80
N LEU A 94 -15.20 -5.09 -2.50
CA LEU A 94 -15.49 -5.70 -3.81
C LEU A 94 -16.41 -6.93 -3.68
N ARG A 95 -16.29 -7.69 -2.61
CA ARG A 95 -17.10 -8.89 -2.38
C ARG A 95 -18.57 -8.57 -2.08
N ALA A 96 -18.85 -7.51 -1.34
CA ALA A 96 -20.20 -7.15 -0.93
C ALA A 96 -21.21 -7.05 -2.10
N PRO A 97 -20.94 -6.36 -3.24
CA PRO A 97 -21.85 -6.37 -4.38
C PRO A 97 -21.96 -7.73 -5.08
N VAL A 98 -20.90 -8.53 -5.09
CA VAL A 98 -20.90 -9.87 -5.69
C VAL A 98 -21.86 -10.78 -4.92
N ASP A 99 -21.70 -10.85 -3.60
CA ASP A 99 -22.55 -11.66 -2.71
C ASP A 99 -24.00 -11.13 -2.70
N GLY A 100 -24.18 -9.80 -2.58
CA GLY A 100 -25.50 -9.17 -2.51
C GLY A 100 -26.29 -9.22 -3.83
N LEU A 101 -25.64 -9.38 -4.97
CA LEU A 101 -26.28 -9.57 -6.27
C LEU A 101 -26.27 -11.04 -6.73
N GLU A 102 -25.78 -11.95 -5.89
CA GLU A 102 -25.71 -13.40 -6.16
C GLU A 102 -24.98 -13.72 -7.47
N LEU A 103 -23.87 -12.99 -7.74
CA LEU A 103 -23.10 -13.18 -8.97
C LEU A 103 -22.17 -14.41 -8.84
N PRO A 104 -22.00 -15.21 -9.91
CA PRO A 104 -21.11 -16.38 -9.91
C PRO A 104 -19.62 -15.97 -10.01
N TRP A 105 -19.22 -14.94 -9.29
CA TRP A 105 -17.89 -14.41 -9.26
C TRP A 105 -17.22 -14.70 -7.91
N THR A 106 -15.90 -14.87 -7.96
CA THR A 106 -15.08 -15.01 -6.75
C THR A 106 -14.15 -13.82 -6.61
N VAL A 107 -14.05 -13.27 -5.41
CA VAL A 107 -13.12 -12.18 -5.08
C VAL A 107 -12.06 -12.72 -4.12
N GLY A 108 -10.81 -12.74 -4.58
CA GLY A 108 -9.67 -13.23 -3.79
C GLY A 108 -8.61 -12.15 -3.57
N MET A 109 -7.67 -12.44 -2.68
CA MET A 109 -6.56 -11.56 -2.36
C MET A 109 -5.24 -12.33 -2.46
N ARG A 110 -4.20 -11.68 -3.05
CA ARG A 110 -2.83 -12.19 -3.11
C ARG A 110 -1.86 -11.11 -2.71
N THR A 111 -1.30 -11.22 -1.52
CA THR A 111 -0.28 -10.31 -0.97
C THR A 111 0.82 -11.10 -0.28
N GLY A 112 1.84 -10.40 0.24
CA GLY A 112 2.85 -11.04 1.07
C GLY A 112 2.29 -11.77 2.30
N ASP A 113 1.12 -11.35 2.80
CA ASP A 113 0.48 -11.92 4.00
C ASP A 113 -0.51 -13.07 3.68
N THR A 114 -0.69 -13.41 2.39
CA THR A 114 -1.57 -14.52 1.98
C THR A 114 -0.99 -15.85 2.45
N GLY A 115 -1.78 -16.64 3.18
CA GLY A 115 -1.37 -17.94 3.72
C GLY A 115 -1.04 -18.98 2.64
N SER A 116 -0.24 -19.98 3.00
CA SER A 116 0.24 -21.02 2.07
C SER A 116 -0.88 -21.83 1.42
N ALA A 117 -1.92 -22.21 2.17
CA ALA A 117 -3.06 -22.94 1.66
C ALA A 117 -3.83 -22.16 0.58
N GLU A 118 -4.03 -20.85 0.79
CA GLU A 118 -4.67 -19.99 -0.21
C GLU A 118 -3.78 -19.79 -1.44
N ARG A 119 -2.47 -19.61 -1.24
CA ARG A 119 -1.49 -19.54 -2.33
C ARG A 119 -1.53 -20.80 -3.19
N GLN A 120 -1.63 -21.96 -2.58
CA GLN A 120 -1.72 -23.25 -3.28
C GLN A 120 -3.05 -23.40 -4.04
N ARG A 121 -4.17 -22.93 -3.50
CA ARG A 121 -5.45 -22.88 -4.23
C ARG A 121 -5.33 -21.97 -5.45
N GLN A 122 -4.79 -20.79 -5.29
CA GLN A 122 -4.63 -19.80 -6.35
C GLN A 122 -3.59 -20.19 -7.41
N SER A 123 -2.58 -21.03 -7.08
CA SER A 123 -1.67 -21.57 -8.10
C SER A 123 -2.37 -22.51 -9.09
N ARG A 124 -3.45 -23.17 -8.66
CA ARG A 124 -4.27 -24.01 -9.54
C ARG A 124 -5.29 -23.18 -10.32
N ARG A 125 -5.87 -22.18 -9.67
CA ARG A 125 -6.88 -21.31 -10.27
C ARG A 125 -6.98 -19.98 -9.54
N LEU A 126 -6.79 -18.89 -10.27
CA LEU A 126 -7.00 -17.53 -9.76
C LEU A 126 -8.50 -17.21 -9.63
N PRO A 127 -8.90 -16.34 -8.69
CA PRO A 127 -10.29 -15.89 -8.56
C PRO A 127 -10.67 -14.99 -9.75
N THR A 128 -11.97 -14.77 -9.95
CA THR A 128 -12.49 -13.91 -11.03
C THR A 128 -12.04 -12.46 -10.89
N ALA A 129 -11.98 -11.96 -9.65
CA ALA A 129 -11.37 -10.68 -9.30
C ALA A 129 -10.27 -10.91 -8.26
N LEU A 130 -9.08 -10.40 -8.52
CA LEU A 130 -7.92 -10.57 -7.65
C LEU A 130 -7.42 -9.21 -7.16
N VAL A 131 -7.46 -9.01 -5.83
CA VAL A 131 -6.82 -7.87 -5.17
C VAL A 131 -5.37 -8.24 -4.85
N THR A 132 -4.42 -7.41 -5.28
CA THR A 132 -2.99 -7.71 -5.11
C THR A 132 -2.15 -6.43 -4.99
N THR A 133 -0.84 -6.58 -4.73
CA THR A 133 0.14 -5.48 -4.71
C THR A 133 1.06 -5.56 -5.94
N PRO A 134 1.78 -4.48 -6.31
CA PRO A 134 2.73 -4.51 -7.44
C PRO A 134 3.73 -5.65 -7.34
N GLU A 135 4.32 -5.90 -6.16
CA GLU A 135 5.30 -6.96 -5.94
C GLU A 135 4.67 -8.35 -6.12
N SER A 136 3.47 -8.54 -5.59
CA SER A 136 2.76 -9.83 -5.71
C SER A 136 2.30 -10.09 -7.14
N LEU A 137 1.93 -9.05 -7.89
CA LEU A 137 1.65 -9.16 -9.32
C LEU A 137 2.91 -9.58 -10.09
N THR A 138 4.04 -8.90 -9.84
CA THR A 138 5.32 -9.29 -10.47
C THR A 138 5.67 -10.74 -10.18
N LEU A 139 5.48 -11.21 -8.92
CA LEU A 139 5.68 -12.62 -8.58
C LEU A 139 4.75 -13.56 -9.35
N LEU A 140 3.49 -13.20 -9.56
CA LEU A 140 2.56 -13.99 -10.37
C LEU A 140 3.01 -14.06 -11.84
N LEU A 141 3.54 -12.96 -12.38
CA LEU A 141 4.07 -12.90 -13.74
C LEU A 141 5.35 -13.76 -13.95
N THR A 142 6.05 -14.15 -12.87
CA THR A 142 7.18 -15.10 -12.95
C THR A 142 6.75 -16.57 -13.09
N GLY A 143 5.46 -16.86 -13.13
CA GLY A 143 4.95 -18.21 -13.32
C GLY A 143 5.08 -18.68 -14.77
N ALA A 144 5.43 -19.96 -15.00
CA ALA A 144 5.52 -20.51 -16.36
C ALA A 144 4.19 -20.39 -17.13
N ASP A 145 3.06 -20.54 -16.44
CA ASP A 145 1.71 -20.46 -17.00
C ASP A 145 1.10 -19.06 -16.91
N ALA A 146 1.89 -18.03 -16.57
CA ALA A 146 1.37 -16.68 -16.33
C ALA A 146 0.55 -16.16 -17.52
N LYS A 147 1.05 -16.29 -18.75
CA LYS A 147 0.33 -15.84 -19.95
C LYS A 147 -1.07 -16.46 -20.04
N ALA A 148 -1.20 -17.76 -19.79
CA ALA A 148 -2.49 -18.45 -19.83
C ALA A 148 -3.42 -18.03 -18.67
N GLN A 149 -2.88 -17.85 -17.46
CA GLN A 149 -3.65 -17.43 -16.29
C GLN A 149 -4.21 -16.01 -16.44
N PHE A 150 -3.48 -15.12 -17.11
CA PHE A 150 -3.86 -13.71 -17.31
C PHE A 150 -4.54 -13.43 -18.67
N ALA A 151 -4.72 -14.45 -19.53
CA ALA A 151 -5.26 -14.29 -20.88
C ALA A 151 -6.68 -13.69 -20.96
N HIS A 152 -7.43 -13.75 -19.87
CA HIS A 152 -8.82 -13.27 -19.81
C HIS A 152 -8.99 -11.99 -18.99
N VAL A 153 -7.90 -11.36 -18.57
CA VAL A 153 -7.96 -10.10 -17.83
C VAL A 153 -8.47 -9.00 -18.74
N GLY A 154 -9.70 -8.55 -18.49
CA GLY A 154 -10.34 -7.48 -19.25
C GLY A 154 -10.19 -6.10 -18.61
N MET A 155 -9.88 -6.05 -17.30
CA MET A 155 -9.74 -4.78 -16.57
C MET A 155 -8.68 -4.85 -15.49
N LEU A 156 -7.88 -3.78 -15.39
CA LEU A 156 -6.94 -3.54 -14.30
C LEU A 156 -7.27 -2.22 -13.62
N VAL A 157 -7.41 -2.24 -12.30
CA VAL A 157 -7.66 -1.06 -11.48
C VAL A 157 -6.47 -0.81 -10.58
N VAL A 158 -5.98 0.42 -10.55
CA VAL A 158 -4.89 0.87 -9.66
C VAL A 158 -5.48 1.76 -8.59
N ASP A 159 -5.65 1.21 -7.41
CA ASP A 159 -6.16 1.95 -6.27
C ASP A 159 -5.06 2.83 -5.66
N GLU A 160 -5.47 4.00 -5.14
CA GLU A 160 -4.57 4.99 -4.54
C GLU A 160 -3.31 5.25 -5.41
N TRP A 161 -3.55 5.46 -6.73
CA TRP A 161 -2.47 5.62 -7.71
C TRP A 161 -1.44 6.68 -7.33
N HIS A 162 -1.85 7.73 -6.63
CA HIS A 162 -0.95 8.75 -6.11
C HIS A 162 0.12 8.22 -5.14
N GLU A 163 -0.11 7.09 -4.46
CA GLU A 163 0.88 6.46 -3.58
C GLU A 163 1.97 5.69 -4.36
N LEU A 164 1.67 5.30 -5.59
CA LEU A 164 2.60 4.57 -6.46
C LEU A 164 3.32 5.49 -7.44
N LEU A 165 2.67 6.55 -7.91
CA LEU A 165 3.14 7.43 -8.97
C LEU A 165 4.57 7.93 -8.76
N GLY A 166 4.92 8.40 -7.56
CA GLY A 166 6.19 9.04 -7.25
C GLY A 166 7.29 8.09 -6.77
N ASN A 167 7.19 6.78 -7.00
CA ASN A 167 8.19 5.85 -6.50
C ASN A 167 8.43 4.66 -7.45
N LYS A 168 9.50 3.90 -7.19
CA LYS A 168 9.91 2.74 -8.01
C LYS A 168 8.86 1.63 -8.08
N ARG A 169 7.96 1.53 -7.10
CA ARG A 169 6.85 0.55 -7.13
C ARG A 169 5.83 0.89 -8.22
N GLY A 170 5.64 2.20 -8.48
CA GLY A 170 4.84 2.66 -9.61
C GLY A 170 5.47 2.30 -10.94
N VAL A 171 6.80 2.42 -11.06
CA VAL A 171 7.52 1.98 -12.26
C VAL A 171 7.44 0.47 -12.45
N GLN A 172 7.57 -0.32 -11.38
CA GLN A 172 7.36 -1.76 -11.41
C GLN A 172 5.96 -2.11 -11.92
N LEU A 173 4.94 -1.35 -11.50
CA LEU A 173 3.57 -1.53 -11.99
C LEU A 173 3.42 -1.15 -13.47
N GLN A 174 4.06 -0.07 -13.94
CA GLN A 174 4.06 0.31 -15.36
C GLN A 174 4.59 -0.83 -16.23
N LEU A 175 5.70 -1.46 -15.83
CA LEU A 175 6.27 -2.61 -16.55
C LEU A 175 5.33 -3.83 -16.53
N ALA A 176 4.72 -4.14 -15.38
CA ALA A 176 3.74 -5.22 -15.29
C ALA A 176 2.51 -4.94 -16.17
N LEU A 177 2.07 -3.67 -16.23
CA LEU A 177 0.96 -3.24 -17.06
C LEU A 177 1.28 -3.36 -18.55
N ALA A 178 2.49 -2.99 -18.97
CA ALA A 178 2.95 -3.15 -20.36
C ALA A 178 2.90 -4.64 -20.77
N ARG A 179 3.39 -5.55 -19.93
CA ARG A 179 3.30 -7.01 -20.16
C ARG A 179 1.85 -7.48 -20.29
N LEU A 180 0.96 -7.02 -19.41
CA LEU A 180 -0.44 -7.41 -19.46
C LEU A 180 -1.17 -6.86 -20.70
N ARG A 181 -0.82 -5.66 -21.16
CA ARG A 181 -1.33 -5.08 -22.41
C ARG A 181 -0.85 -5.85 -23.65
N GLN A 182 0.40 -6.31 -23.63
CA GLN A 182 0.94 -7.16 -24.69
C GLN A 182 0.13 -8.48 -24.82
N TRP A 183 -0.31 -9.05 -23.67
CA TRP A 183 -1.13 -10.26 -23.69
C TRP A 183 -2.62 -9.98 -23.95
N ASN A 184 -3.10 -8.81 -23.59
CA ASN A 184 -4.50 -8.38 -23.68
C ASN A 184 -4.58 -6.97 -24.28
N PRO A 185 -4.54 -6.80 -25.62
CA PRO A 185 -4.58 -5.48 -26.25
C PRO A 185 -5.84 -4.64 -25.94
N GLY A 186 -6.94 -5.29 -25.57
CA GLY A 186 -8.19 -4.64 -25.14
C GLY A 186 -8.30 -4.40 -23.64
N LEU A 187 -7.22 -4.46 -22.89
CA LEU A 187 -7.20 -4.25 -21.43
C LEU A 187 -7.63 -2.84 -21.06
N ILE A 188 -8.71 -2.73 -20.29
CA ILE A 188 -9.18 -1.45 -19.73
C ILE A 188 -8.45 -1.17 -18.43
N VAL A 189 -7.88 0.04 -18.29
CA VAL A 189 -7.10 0.43 -17.10
C VAL A 189 -7.69 1.66 -16.45
N TRP A 190 -7.96 1.58 -15.14
CA TRP A 190 -8.44 2.72 -14.37
C TRP A 190 -7.57 2.96 -13.14
N GLY A 191 -7.13 4.21 -12.97
CA GLY A 191 -6.51 4.70 -11.73
C GLY A 191 -7.55 5.33 -10.81
N LEU A 192 -7.39 5.16 -9.50
CA LEU A 192 -8.16 5.86 -8.47
C LEU A 192 -7.21 6.73 -7.65
N SER A 193 -7.59 7.98 -7.41
CA SER A 193 -6.79 8.89 -6.59
C SER A 193 -7.65 9.89 -5.83
N ALA A 194 -7.18 10.27 -4.62
CA ALA A 194 -7.83 11.28 -3.81
C ALA A 194 -7.04 12.60 -3.75
N THR A 195 -5.72 12.54 -3.81
CA THR A 195 -4.82 13.66 -3.51
C THR A 195 -3.70 13.76 -4.54
N LEU A 196 -3.96 14.42 -5.66
CA LEU A 196 -2.99 14.65 -6.75
C LEU A 196 -3.02 16.12 -7.18
N GLY A 197 -1.85 16.78 -7.18
CA GLY A 197 -1.69 18.13 -7.71
C GLY A 197 -1.59 18.16 -9.24
N ASN A 198 -0.99 17.14 -9.86
CA ASN A 198 -0.73 17.06 -11.30
C ASN A 198 -1.46 15.88 -11.95
N GLN A 199 -2.80 15.94 -11.97
CA GLN A 199 -3.67 14.89 -12.51
C GLN A 199 -3.37 14.52 -13.98
N PRO A 200 -3.09 15.45 -14.90
CA PRO A 200 -2.74 15.12 -16.29
C PRO A 200 -1.50 14.24 -16.39
N HIS A 201 -0.42 14.57 -15.65
CA HIS A 201 0.79 13.76 -15.60
C HIS A 201 0.52 12.35 -15.02
N ALA A 202 -0.28 12.28 -13.96
CA ALA A 202 -0.64 10.99 -13.37
C ALA A 202 -1.43 10.09 -14.32
N LEU A 203 -2.26 10.69 -15.19
CA LEU A 203 -2.97 9.99 -16.26
C LEU A 203 -1.99 9.56 -17.37
N GLU A 204 -1.09 10.44 -17.81
CA GLU A 204 -0.07 10.15 -18.82
C GLU A 204 0.85 8.99 -18.38
N VAL A 205 1.28 8.97 -17.12
CA VAL A 205 2.13 7.88 -16.59
C VAL A 205 1.38 6.54 -16.56
N LEU A 206 0.09 6.56 -16.28
CA LEU A 206 -0.73 5.34 -16.26
C LEU A 206 -1.09 4.86 -17.66
N LEU A 207 -1.32 5.80 -18.58
CA LEU A 207 -1.81 5.61 -19.95
C LEU A 207 -0.95 6.44 -20.93
N PRO A 208 0.29 5.98 -21.23
CA PRO A 208 1.24 6.75 -22.05
C PRO A 208 0.80 6.97 -23.49
N ASP A 209 -0.17 6.22 -23.96
CA ASP A 209 -0.78 6.35 -25.30
C ASP A 209 -1.72 7.56 -25.44
N GLY A 210 -1.94 8.30 -24.36
CA GLY A 210 -2.81 9.47 -24.34
C GLY A 210 -4.32 9.18 -24.46
N SER A 211 -4.73 7.90 -24.45
CA SER A 211 -6.14 7.49 -24.63
C SER A 211 -7.00 7.62 -23.37
N GLY A 212 -6.44 8.10 -22.27
CA GLY A 212 -7.07 8.09 -20.95
C GLY A 212 -8.07 9.22 -20.71
N ARG A 213 -9.22 8.90 -20.08
CA ARG A 213 -10.21 9.85 -19.63
C ARG A 213 -9.96 10.27 -18.18
N LEU A 214 -9.93 11.57 -17.91
CA LEU A 214 -9.87 12.11 -16.54
C LEU A 214 -11.29 12.43 -16.07
N VAL A 215 -11.75 11.68 -15.05
CA VAL A 215 -13.06 11.89 -14.42
C VAL A 215 -12.86 12.50 -13.04
N ARG A 216 -13.54 13.61 -12.76
CA ARG A 216 -13.46 14.31 -11.48
C ARG A 216 -14.77 14.15 -10.72
N GLY A 217 -14.68 13.63 -9.50
CA GLY A 217 -15.79 13.61 -8.56
C GLY A 217 -15.82 14.86 -7.69
N GLU A 218 -16.85 14.96 -6.88
CA GLU A 218 -16.98 16.05 -5.91
C GLU A 218 -15.78 16.06 -4.96
N GLN A 219 -15.25 17.26 -4.76
CA GLN A 219 -14.25 17.50 -3.73
C GLN A 219 -15.01 17.67 -2.40
N GLY A 220 -14.61 16.93 -1.37
CA GLY A 220 -15.13 17.12 -0.02
C GLY A 220 -14.87 18.53 0.49
N GLY A 221 -15.60 18.95 1.53
CA GLY A 221 -15.36 20.22 2.20
C GLY A 221 -13.89 20.37 2.62
N LYS A 222 -13.37 21.61 2.61
CA LYS A 222 -11.99 21.86 3.05
C LYS A 222 -11.87 21.47 4.53
N PRO A 223 -10.86 20.66 4.89
CA PRO A 223 -10.64 20.29 6.28
C PRO A 223 -10.18 21.51 7.08
N ARG A 224 -10.53 21.55 8.36
CA ARG A 224 -9.98 22.51 9.30
C ARG A 224 -8.62 22.00 9.77
N ILE A 225 -7.58 22.82 9.57
CA ILE A 225 -6.22 22.52 10.01
C ILE A 225 -5.85 23.53 11.10
N ASP A 226 -5.64 23.02 12.30
CA ASP A 226 -5.21 23.78 13.48
C ASP A 226 -3.72 23.48 13.77
N THR A 227 -3.04 24.35 14.52
CA THR A 227 -1.66 24.11 14.99
C THR A 227 -1.60 24.35 16.49
N LEU A 228 -1.06 23.39 17.25
CA LEU A 228 -0.79 23.58 18.66
C LEU A 228 0.44 24.49 18.84
N LEU A 229 0.27 25.49 19.67
CA LEU A 229 1.33 26.43 20.03
C LEU A 229 1.62 26.29 21.53
N PRO A 230 2.89 26.53 21.96
CA PRO A 230 3.19 26.61 23.38
C PRO A 230 2.41 27.77 24.01
N PRO A 231 2.01 27.66 25.29
CA PRO A 231 1.17 28.68 25.94
C PRO A 231 1.90 30.01 26.19
N ALA A 232 3.22 30.01 26.14
CA ALA A 232 4.06 31.21 26.28
C ALA A 232 5.04 31.30 25.09
N VAL A 233 5.42 32.55 24.77
CA VAL A 233 6.48 32.81 23.75
C VAL A 233 7.83 32.41 24.36
N GLU A 234 8.17 31.14 24.22
CA GLU A 234 9.48 30.60 24.60
C GLU A 234 10.35 30.38 23.36
N ARG A 235 11.67 30.29 23.58
CA ARG A 235 12.57 29.80 22.51
C ARG A 235 12.21 28.38 22.16
N PHE A 236 11.50 28.21 21.06
CA PHE A 236 11.19 26.89 20.52
C PHE A 236 12.50 26.25 20.02
N PRO A 237 12.89 25.07 20.48
CA PRO A 237 14.18 24.49 20.13
C PRO A 237 14.27 24.21 18.64
N TRP A 238 15.48 24.37 18.10
CA TRP A 238 15.79 24.05 16.72
C TRP A 238 15.82 22.54 16.42
N ALA A 239 16.03 21.73 17.44
CA ALA A 239 16.01 20.26 17.34
C ALA A 239 15.77 19.59 18.72
N GLY A 240 15.30 18.38 18.72
CA GLY A 240 15.64 17.42 19.76
C GLY A 240 14.60 17.00 20.79
N HIS A 241 13.35 17.52 20.82
CA HIS A 241 12.39 17.05 21.85
C HIS A 241 11.20 16.23 21.32
N LEU A 242 11.22 15.86 20.05
CA LEU A 242 10.20 15.01 19.42
C LEU A 242 8.73 15.45 19.66
N GLY A 243 8.51 16.72 19.95
CA GLY A 243 7.19 17.30 20.24
C GLY A 243 6.69 17.09 21.68
N LEU A 244 7.40 16.40 22.56
CA LEU A 244 6.95 16.09 23.92
C LEU A 244 6.73 17.33 24.82
N ARG A 245 7.29 18.47 24.47
CA ARG A 245 6.97 19.75 25.15
C ARG A 245 5.50 20.15 25.03
N LEU A 246 4.83 19.72 23.95
CA LEU A 246 3.40 19.95 23.73
C LEU A 246 2.52 18.79 24.25
N LEU A 247 3.10 17.86 25.01
CA LEU A 247 2.37 16.72 25.56
C LEU A 247 1.13 17.14 26.37
N PRO A 248 1.18 18.17 27.27
CA PRO A 248 -0.01 18.61 28.01
C PRO A 248 -1.15 19.06 27.10
N GLN A 249 -0.85 19.84 26.05
CA GLN A 249 -1.84 20.31 25.09
C GLN A 249 -2.39 19.16 24.23
N VAL A 250 -1.54 18.18 23.87
CA VAL A 250 -1.99 16.97 23.18
C VAL A 250 -2.92 16.15 24.06
N VAL A 251 -2.62 16.00 25.35
CA VAL A 251 -3.50 15.34 26.32
C VAL A 251 -4.84 16.05 26.41
N GLU A 252 -4.86 17.37 26.48
CA GLU A 252 -6.09 18.20 26.51
C GLU A 252 -6.92 17.97 25.22
N GLU A 253 -6.29 18.00 24.03
CA GLU A 253 -6.97 17.71 22.76
C GLU A 253 -7.58 16.31 22.73
N LEU A 254 -6.88 15.32 23.30
CA LEU A 254 -7.36 13.94 23.39
C LEU A 254 -8.47 13.80 24.44
N ASP A 255 -8.39 14.50 25.58
CA ASP A 255 -9.47 14.50 26.59
C ASP A 255 -10.79 15.02 26.02
N ASN A 256 -10.70 16.07 25.21
CA ASN A 256 -11.83 16.71 24.55
C ASN A 256 -12.34 15.98 23.30
N SER A 257 -11.92 14.75 23.06
CA SER A 257 -12.34 13.94 21.91
C SER A 257 -12.73 12.52 22.32
N SER A 258 -13.68 11.93 21.60
CA SER A 258 -14.11 10.55 21.83
C SER A 258 -13.13 9.53 21.29
N VAL A 259 -12.72 9.69 20.03
CA VAL A 259 -11.75 8.81 19.33
C VAL A 259 -10.79 9.66 18.52
N SER A 260 -9.49 9.40 18.66
CA SER A 260 -8.45 10.17 17.97
C SER A 260 -7.37 9.29 17.33
N LEU A 261 -6.78 9.78 16.24
CA LEU A 261 -5.55 9.24 15.67
C LEU A 261 -4.39 10.21 15.91
N VAL A 262 -3.28 9.70 16.44
CA VAL A 262 -2.05 10.47 16.67
C VAL A 262 -0.98 9.94 15.71
N PHE A 263 -0.80 10.63 14.59
CA PHE A 263 0.18 10.26 13.58
C PHE A 263 1.58 10.74 13.94
N THR A 264 2.54 9.85 13.77
CA THR A 264 3.97 10.13 13.91
C THR A 264 4.71 9.76 12.62
N ASN A 265 5.93 10.29 12.44
CA ASN A 265 6.70 10.04 11.23
C ASN A 265 7.53 8.75 11.26
N THR A 266 7.87 8.27 12.45
CA THR A 266 8.68 7.06 12.62
C THR A 266 8.05 6.12 13.67
N ARG A 267 8.36 4.83 13.56
CA ARG A 267 7.95 3.83 14.53
C ARG A 267 8.50 4.13 15.93
N SER A 268 9.74 4.60 15.99
CA SER A 268 10.38 5.01 17.26
C SER A 268 9.61 6.16 17.92
N GLN A 269 9.19 7.15 17.12
CA GLN A 269 8.42 8.28 17.64
C GLN A 269 7.03 7.82 18.12
N SER A 270 6.40 6.85 17.44
CA SER A 270 5.10 6.33 17.91
C SER A 270 5.23 5.57 19.25
N GLU A 271 6.28 4.79 19.43
CA GLU A 271 6.55 4.11 20.71
C GLU A 271 6.77 5.13 21.85
N LEU A 272 7.58 6.17 21.60
CA LEU A 272 7.85 7.23 22.60
C LEU A 272 6.58 7.98 22.99
N TRP A 273 5.78 8.41 22.02
CA TRP A 273 4.52 9.13 22.26
C TRP A 273 3.50 8.27 23.00
N TYR A 274 3.40 7.00 22.63
CA TYR A 274 2.54 6.06 23.34
C TYR A 274 2.91 5.96 24.83
N GLN A 275 4.21 5.82 25.14
CA GLN A 275 4.70 5.78 26.52
C GLN A 275 4.44 7.11 27.27
N ALA A 276 4.76 8.23 26.62
CA ALA A 276 4.55 9.55 27.24
C ALA A 276 3.07 9.82 27.57
N LEU A 277 2.16 9.39 26.70
CA LEU A 277 0.71 9.50 26.95
C LEU A 277 0.27 8.61 28.12
N LEU A 278 0.79 7.39 28.24
CA LEU A 278 0.49 6.52 29.38
C LEU A 278 1.10 7.01 30.70
N GLU A 279 2.28 7.63 30.67
CA GLU A 279 2.89 8.26 31.85
C GLU A 279 2.08 9.47 32.31
N ALA A 280 1.60 10.30 31.37
CA ALA A 280 0.77 11.47 31.68
C ALA A 280 -0.66 11.09 32.12
N ARG A 281 -1.21 10.01 31.57
CA ARG A 281 -2.57 9.51 31.82
C ARG A 281 -2.59 7.99 32.02
N PRO A 282 -2.21 7.51 33.19
CA PRO A 282 -2.22 6.07 33.52
C PRO A 282 -3.62 5.43 33.44
N ASP A 283 -4.67 6.23 33.63
CA ASP A 283 -6.08 5.83 33.48
C ASP A 283 -6.45 5.47 32.03
N TRP A 284 -5.66 5.85 31.03
CA TRP A 284 -5.85 5.45 29.63
C TRP A 284 -5.27 4.06 29.30
N ALA A 285 -4.73 3.35 30.28
CA ALA A 285 -4.25 1.99 30.06
C ALA A 285 -5.40 1.09 29.54
N GLY A 286 -5.19 0.50 28.35
CA GLY A 286 -6.22 -0.29 27.66
C GLY A 286 -7.19 0.53 26.78
N LEU A 287 -7.21 1.86 26.90
CA LEU A 287 -8.01 2.75 26.05
C LEU A 287 -7.20 3.37 24.91
N ILE A 288 -5.87 3.38 25.01
CA ILE A 288 -4.99 3.80 23.93
C ILE A 288 -4.20 2.62 23.37
N ALA A 289 -3.87 2.68 22.10
CA ALA A 289 -3.16 1.62 21.41
C ALA A 289 -2.07 2.17 20.48
N LEU A 290 -1.17 1.28 20.06
CA LEU A 290 -0.08 1.56 19.14
C LEU A 290 -0.31 0.80 17.83
N HIS A 291 -0.07 1.44 16.68
CA HIS A 291 -0.23 0.82 15.38
C HIS A 291 0.88 1.21 14.41
N HIS A 292 1.75 0.27 14.05
CA HIS A 292 2.76 0.43 13.00
C HIS A 292 3.13 -0.91 12.36
N GLY A 293 3.75 -0.85 11.17
CA GLY A 293 4.01 -2.03 10.32
C GLY A 293 4.94 -3.09 10.91
N SER A 294 5.68 -2.82 12.02
CA SER A 294 6.53 -3.81 12.68
C SER A 294 5.81 -4.66 13.73
N LEU A 295 4.60 -4.29 14.12
CA LEU A 295 3.77 -5.09 15.02
C LEU A 295 3.27 -6.36 14.33
N ALA A 296 3.06 -7.42 15.10
CA ALA A 296 2.42 -8.64 14.61
C ALA A 296 1.03 -8.34 14.04
N ARG A 297 0.62 -9.14 13.08
CA ARG A 297 -0.66 -8.94 12.39
C ARG A 297 -1.84 -8.97 13.37
N GLU A 298 -1.84 -9.92 14.28
CA GLU A 298 -2.89 -10.11 15.28
C GLU A 298 -3.08 -8.87 16.17
N VAL A 299 -1.96 -8.19 16.52
CA VAL A 299 -1.99 -6.94 17.29
C VAL A 299 -2.60 -5.82 16.46
N ARG A 300 -2.21 -5.69 15.19
CA ARG A 300 -2.77 -4.68 14.29
C ARG A 300 -4.27 -4.90 14.05
N ASP A 301 -4.67 -6.13 13.76
CA ASP A 301 -6.08 -6.51 13.57
C ASP A 301 -6.91 -6.20 14.85
N TRP A 302 -6.33 -6.42 16.04
CA TRP A 302 -6.98 -6.06 17.31
C TRP A 302 -7.20 -4.55 17.45
N VAL A 303 -6.18 -3.73 17.12
CA VAL A 303 -6.29 -2.25 17.17
C VAL A 303 -7.33 -1.75 16.16
N GLU A 304 -7.29 -2.24 14.92
CA GLU A 304 -8.25 -1.88 13.88
C GLU A 304 -9.69 -2.23 14.27
N ASN A 305 -9.91 -3.41 14.85
CA ASN A 305 -11.21 -3.82 15.37
C ASN A 305 -11.64 -2.97 16.57
N GLY A 306 -10.71 -2.60 17.46
CA GLY A 306 -10.98 -1.70 18.58
C GLY A 306 -11.44 -0.31 18.13
N LEU A 307 -10.82 0.23 17.06
CA LEU A 307 -11.26 1.47 16.42
C LEU A 307 -12.65 1.32 15.79
N LYS A 308 -12.91 0.23 15.06
CA LYS A 308 -14.24 -0.04 14.45
C LYS A 308 -15.37 -0.13 15.47
N GLN A 309 -15.07 -0.62 16.66
CA GLN A 309 -16.04 -0.79 17.74
C GLN A 309 -16.13 0.42 18.68
N GLY A 310 -15.34 1.48 18.45
CA GLY A 310 -15.29 2.67 19.31
C GLY A 310 -14.77 2.38 20.73
N LYS A 311 -13.99 1.31 20.91
CA LYS A 311 -13.44 0.89 22.21
C LYS A 311 -12.14 1.62 22.57
N LEU A 312 -11.49 2.25 21.61
CA LEU A 312 -10.22 2.94 21.79
C LEU A 312 -10.46 4.45 21.78
N LYS A 313 -9.89 5.13 22.76
CA LYS A 313 -9.88 6.61 22.86
C LYS A 313 -8.89 7.23 21.89
N ALA A 314 -7.69 6.63 21.80
CA ALA A 314 -6.68 7.10 20.85
C ALA A 314 -5.80 5.97 20.33
N VAL A 315 -5.31 6.13 19.10
CA VAL A 315 -4.30 5.25 18.51
C VAL A 315 -3.11 6.07 18.05
N VAL A 316 -1.92 5.78 18.61
CA VAL A 316 -0.66 6.35 18.15
C VAL A 316 -0.16 5.49 16.99
N CYS A 317 0.03 6.11 15.82
CA CYS A 317 0.32 5.35 14.61
C CYS A 317 1.32 6.05 13.69
N THR A 318 1.86 5.27 12.77
CA THR A 318 2.62 5.77 11.60
C THR A 318 1.72 5.83 10.37
N SER A 319 2.29 5.91 9.17
CA SER A 319 1.56 5.83 7.90
C SER A 319 0.73 4.54 7.70
N SER A 320 0.79 3.60 8.63
CA SER A 320 0.03 2.35 8.58
C SER A 320 -1.50 2.53 8.63
N LEU A 321 -1.98 3.70 9.09
CA LEU A 321 -3.39 4.09 9.10
C LEU A 321 -3.68 5.30 8.18
N ASP A 322 -2.71 5.73 7.36
CA ASP A 322 -2.93 6.80 6.36
C ASP A 322 -4.02 6.41 5.36
N LEU A 323 -4.12 5.12 5.01
CA LEU A 323 -4.98 4.59 3.95
C LEU A 323 -5.82 3.40 4.42
N GLY A 324 -6.99 3.26 3.81
CA GLY A 324 -7.68 1.99 3.56
C GLY A 324 -8.34 1.27 4.72
N VAL A 325 -8.27 1.72 5.93
CA VAL A 325 -9.02 1.08 7.02
C VAL A 325 -10.37 1.77 7.17
N ASP A 326 -11.44 1.00 6.91
CA ASP A 326 -12.81 1.45 7.16
C ASP A 326 -13.12 1.26 8.65
N PHE A 327 -12.91 2.29 9.44
CA PHE A 327 -13.30 2.36 10.84
C PHE A 327 -14.28 3.52 11.07
N LEU A 328 -14.94 3.50 12.22
CA LEU A 328 -15.81 4.59 12.60
C LEU A 328 -15.07 5.93 12.49
N PRO A 329 -15.74 7.01 12.07
CA PRO A 329 -15.10 8.30 11.94
C PRO A 329 -14.41 8.67 13.25
N VAL A 330 -13.11 8.89 13.18
CA VAL A 330 -12.41 9.49 14.31
C VAL A 330 -12.80 10.96 14.40
N GLU A 331 -12.86 11.48 15.60
CA GLU A 331 -13.24 12.87 15.80
C GLU A 331 -12.08 13.81 15.50
N ARG A 332 -10.87 13.40 15.87
CA ARG A 332 -9.66 14.20 15.69
C ARG A 332 -8.51 13.41 15.11
N VAL A 333 -7.70 14.12 14.34
CA VAL A 333 -6.40 13.66 13.87
C VAL A 333 -5.34 14.65 14.37
N LEU A 334 -4.34 14.14 15.07
CA LEU A 334 -3.16 14.90 15.47
C LEU A 334 -1.97 14.42 14.64
N GLN A 335 -1.17 15.37 14.15
CA GLN A 335 0.05 15.11 13.40
C GLN A 335 1.26 15.59 14.21
N ILE A 336 2.03 14.66 14.75
CA ILE A 336 3.28 14.96 15.45
C ILE A 336 4.40 15.16 14.44
N GLY A 337 4.97 16.37 14.44
CA GLY A 337 5.99 16.78 13.49
C GLY A 337 5.44 17.06 12.09
N SER A 338 6.33 17.19 11.12
CA SER A 338 6.00 17.48 9.73
C SER A 338 5.07 16.44 9.11
N ALA A 339 4.02 16.87 8.41
CA ALA A 339 3.14 15.99 7.64
C ALA A 339 3.81 15.43 6.38
N LYS A 340 4.97 15.97 5.98
CA LYS A 340 5.70 15.61 4.75
C LYS A 340 4.89 15.87 3.47
N GLY A 341 4.04 16.89 3.48
CA GLY A 341 3.30 17.38 2.33
C GLY A 341 1.81 17.57 2.58
N VAL A 342 1.19 18.39 1.73
CA VAL A 342 -0.24 18.73 1.77
C VAL A 342 -1.11 17.52 1.48
N ALA A 343 -0.75 16.71 0.48
CA ALA A 343 -1.49 15.51 0.11
C ALA A 343 -1.64 14.55 1.29
N ARG A 344 -0.55 14.29 2.03
CA ARG A 344 -0.59 13.40 3.19
C ARG A 344 -1.39 14.00 4.35
N LEU A 345 -1.25 15.30 4.59
CA LEU A 345 -2.07 16.00 5.58
C LEU A 345 -3.57 15.86 5.27
N LEU A 346 -3.96 16.08 4.02
CA LEU A 346 -5.35 15.92 3.57
C LEU A 346 -5.86 14.48 3.71
N GLN A 347 -5.04 13.48 3.39
CA GLN A 347 -5.36 12.07 3.58
C GLN A 347 -5.62 11.74 5.05
N ARG A 348 -4.75 12.21 5.96
CA ARG A 348 -4.88 12.02 7.41
C ARG A 348 -6.09 12.78 7.96
N ALA A 349 -6.26 14.04 7.59
CA ALA A 349 -7.43 14.82 7.95
C ALA A 349 -8.73 14.12 7.51
N GLY A 350 -8.74 13.51 6.32
CA GLY A 350 -9.84 12.72 5.81
C GLY A 350 -10.18 11.47 6.64
N ARG A 351 -9.39 11.06 7.62
CA ARG A 351 -9.76 10.04 8.61
C ARG A 351 -10.73 10.56 9.66
N SER A 352 -10.82 11.88 9.84
CA SER A 352 -11.81 12.54 10.71
C SER A 352 -13.02 13.00 9.90
N GLY A 353 -14.17 13.14 10.55
CA GLY A 353 -15.34 13.77 9.93
C GLY A 353 -16.07 12.96 8.85
N HIS A 354 -15.90 11.63 8.77
CA HIS A 354 -16.57 10.78 7.77
C HIS A 354 -18.11 10.74 7.85
N ALA A 355 -18.74 11.42 8.80
CA ALA A 355 -20.19 11.53 8.86
C ALA A 355 -20.68 12.67 7.96
N PRO A 356 -21.81 12.49 7.22
CA PRO A 356 -22.39 13.56 6.43
C PRO A 356 -22.59 14.85 7.24
N GLY A 357 -22.08 15.98 6.74
CA GLY A 357 -22.21 17.29 7.39
C GLY A 357 -21.14 17.61 8.45
N ARG A 358 -20.20 16.71 8.74
CA ARG A 358 -19.06 17.01 9.62
C ARG A 358 -17.83 17.46 8.83
N THR A 359 -17.14 18.49 9.32
CA THR A 359 -15.89 18.97 8.75
C THR A 359 -14.72 18.12 9.27
N SER A 360 -13.90 17.60 8.36
CA SER A 360 -12.65 16.93 8.72
C SER A 360 -11.72 17.89 9.46
N ARG A 361 -11.04 17.41 10.50
CA ARG A 361 -10.15 18.23 11.34
C ARG A 361 -8.82 17.53 11.60
N ALA A 362 -7.72 18.26 11.37
CA ALA A 362 -6.39 17.81 11.76
C ALA A 362 -5.68 18.91 12.55
N THR A 363 -4.93 18.52 13.58
CA THR A 363 -4.15 19.40 14.45
C THR A 363 -2.67 19.07 14.30
N LEU A 364 -1.88 20.05 13.87
CA LEU A 364 -0.42 19.94 13.73
C LEU A 364 0.24 20.17 15.09
N VAL A 365 1.19 19.31 15.45
CA VAL A 365 1.97 19.36 16.70
C VAL A 365 3.46 19.51 16.35
N PRO A 366 3.97 20.74 16.22
CA PRO A 366 5.36 20.98 15.81
C PRO A 366 6.35 20.43 16.83
N THR A 367 7.46 19.88 16.34
CA THR A 367 8.54 19.34 17.18
C THR A 367 9.76 20.28 17.24
N HIS A 368 9.84 21.24 16.33
CA HIS A 368 10.88 22.28 16.28
C HIS A 368 10.42 23.53 15.51
N ALA A 369 11.19 24.62 15.62
CA ALA A 369 10.81 25.93 15.12
C ALA A 369 10.46 25.98 13.61
N LEU A 370 11.18 25.24 12.76
CA LEU A 370 10.89 25.22 11.32
C LEU A 370 9.54 24.58 11.00
N GLU A 371 9.07 23.64 11.81
CA GLU A 371 7.76 23.02 11.58
C GLU A 371 6.59 23.98 11.91
N LEU A 372 6.82 25.06 12.64
CA LEU A 372 5.83 26.15 12.79
C LEU A 372 5.61 26.88 11.45
N LEU A 373 6.70 27.18 10.73
CA LEU A 373 6.62 27.79 9.40
C LEU A 373 5.99 26.81 8.40
N GLU A 374 6.37 25.54 8.46
CA GLU A 374 5.77 24.49 7.65
C GLU A 374 4.25 24.38 7.92
N ALA A 375 3.83 24.43 9.19
CA ALA A 375 2.42 24.37 9.55
C ALA A 375 1.62 25.54 8.97
N ALA A 376 2.14 26.76 9.03
CA ALA A 376 1.51 27.92 8.41
C ALA A 376 1.42 27.77 6.89
N ALA A 377 2.51 27.33 6.23
CA ALA A 377 2.54 27.10 4.80
C ALA A 377 1.56 25.99 4.36
N LEU A 378 1.40 24.93 5.17
CA LEU A 378 0.44 23.85 4.93
C LEU A 378 -1.00 24.37 5.05
N GLN A 379 -1.32 25.21 6.04
CA GLN A 379 -2.64 25.83 6.18
C GLN A 379 -2.97 26.70 4.97
N ASP A 380 -2.05 27.56 4.55
CA ASP A 380 -2.22 28.42 3.36
C ASP A 380 -2.42 27.57 2.08
N ALA A 381 -1.65 26.50 1.93
CA ALA A 381 -1.77 25.60 0.78
C ALA A 381 -3.13 24.88 0.75
N VAL A 382 -3.63 24.42 1.91
CA VAL A 382 -4.95 23.79 2.02
C VAL A 382 -6.06 24.77 1.68
N VAL A 383 -5.99 26.01 2.20
CA VAL A 383 -6.95 27.07 1.88
C VAL A 383 -6.95 27.40 0.39
N ALA A 384 -5.75 27.48 -0.22
CA ALA A 384 -5.58 27.74 -1.64
C ALA A 384 -5.87 26.53 -2.54
N GLY A 385 -6.11 25.33 -1.98
CA GLY A 385 -6.32 24.10 -2.74
C GLY A 385 -5.07 23.63 -3.51
N ARG A 386 -3.88 24.06 -3.06
CA ARG A 386 -2.60 23.67 -3.69
C ARG A 386 -2.10 22.37 -3.09
N ILE A 387 -1.93 21.36 -3.93
CA ILE A 387 -1.37 20.05 -3.58
C ILE A 387 -0.07 19.88 -4.38
N GLU A 388 0.96 19.33 -3.75
CA GLU A 388 2.24 19.08 -4.40
C GLU A 388 2.11 18.11 -5.58
N ALA A 389 2.86 18.38 -6.65
CA ALA A 389 2.99 17.49 -7.79
C ALA A 389 3.87 16.29 -7.43
N ARG A 390 3.48 15.11 -7.90
CA ARG A 390 4.30 13.89 -7.82
C ARG A 390 4.83 13.55 -9.20
N GLN A 391 6.14 13.35 -9.30
CA GLN A 391 6.80 12.95 -10.54
C GLN A 391 7.12 11.46 -10.50
N SER A 392 6.83 10.76 -11.59
CA SER A 392 7.26 9.36 -11.72
C SER A 392 8.78 9.30 -11.89
N PRO A 393 9.48 8.34 -11.24
CA PRO A 393 10.89 8.11 -11.53
C PRO A 393 11.11 7.81 -13.01
N HIS A 394 12.13 8.43 -13.58
CA HIS A 394 12.52 8.24 -14.98
C HIS A 394 13.71 7.28 -15.05
N GLN A 395 13.61 6.24 -15.84
CA GLN A 395 14.64 5.22 -16.12
C GLN A 395 15.38 4.63 -14.89
N PRO A 396 14.70 4.16 -13.84
CA PRO A 396 15.37 3.50 -12.72
C PRO A 396 15.91 2.13 -13.14
N LEU A 397 17.19 2.04 -13.50
CA LEU A 397 17.82 0.84 -14.07
C LEU A 397 17.78 -0.37 -13.14
N ASP A 398 17.75 -0.19 -11.84
CA ASP A 398 17.58 -1.27 -10.86
C ASP A 398 16.21 -1.96 -10.98
N VAL A 399 15.14 -1.21 -11.25
CA VAL A 399 13.81 -1.76 -11.52
C VAL A 399 13.80 -2.49 -12.87
N LEU A 400 14.47 -1.93 -13.87
CA LEU A 400 14.60 -2.56 -15.19
C LEU A 400 15.28 -3.92 -15.10
N VAL A 401 16.46 -4.01 -14.48
CA VAL A 401 17.20 -5.29 -14.37
C VAL A 401 16.42 -6.33 -13.55
N GLN A 402 15.67 -5.90 -12.53
CA GLN A 402 14.79 -6.79 -11.79
C GLN A 402 13.64 -7.32 -12.67
N HIS A 403 13.07 -6.46 -13.52
CA HIS A 403 12.01 -6.84 -14.45
C HIS A 403 12.52 -7.85 -15.50
N LEU A 404 13.72 -7.63 -16.08
CA LEU A 404 14.32 -8.56 -17.02
C LEU A 404 14.42 -9.98 -16.46
N VAL A 405 14.92 -10.13 -15.23
CA VAL A 405 14.99 -11.44 -14.56
C VAL A 405 13.59 -12.01 -14.29
N SER A 406 12.62 -11.17 -13.94
CA SER A 406 11.24 -11.61 -13.73
C SER A 406 10.61 -12.15 -15.01
N MET A 407 10.86 -11.50 -16.15
CA MET A 407 10.36 -11.95 -17.47
C MET A 407 11.07 -13.22 -17.94
N ALA A 408 12.37 -13.32 -17.68
CA ALA A 408 13.13 -14.54 -17.95
C ALA A 408 12.57 -15.76 -17.18
N LEU A 409 12.03 -15.56 -15.98
CA LEU A 409 11.35 -16.59 -15.19
C LEU A 409 9.94 -16.92 -15.70
N GLY A 410 9.23 -15.92 -16.22
CA GLY A 410 7.85 -16.02 -16.69
C GLY A 410 7.66 -16.62 -18.08
N GLY A 411 8.59 -17.46 -18.52
CA GLY A 411 8.57 -18.11 -19.82
C GLY A 411 9.68 -17.66 -20.76
N GLY A 412 10.51 -16.71 -20.33
CA GLY A 412 11.59 -16.15 -21.14
C GLY A 412 11.16 -14.94 -21.97
N PHE A 413 12.13 -14.29 -22.61
CA PHE A 413 11.89 -13.16 -23.49
C PHE A 413 12.92 -13.07 -24.63
N ARG A 414 12.51 -12.45 -25.73
CA ARG A 414 13.41 -11.99 -26.80
C ARG A 414 13.76 -10.53 -26.56
N PRO A 415 15.04 -10.12 -26.61
CA PRO A 415 15.46 -8.75 -26.25
C PRO A 415 14.72 -7.65 -27.02
N ASP A 416 14.55 -7.81 -28.33
CA ASP A 416 13.92 -6.78 -29.19
C ASP A 416 12.42 -6.62 -28.87
N GLU A 417 11.71 -7.72 -28.66
CA GLU A 417 10.30 -7.71 -28.31
C GLU A 417 10.08 -7.07 -26.94
N LEU A 418 10.93 -7.42 -25.97
CA LEU A 418 10.85 -6.87 -24.61
C LEU A 418 11.24 -5.39 -24.57
N LEU A 419 12.21 -4.94 -25.37
CA LEU A 419 12.57 -3.53 -25.48
C LEU A 419 11.39 -2.69 -25.96
N HIS A 420 10.69 -3.15 -26.99
CA HIS A 420 9.50 -2.48 -27.50
C HIS A 420 8.41 -2.36 -26.43
N GLU A 421 8.16 -3.43 -25.67
CA GLU A 421 7.22 -3.44 -24.56
C GLU A 421 7.63 -2.45 -23.46
N ILE A 422 8.90 -2.45 -23.04
CA ILE A 422 9.43 -1.57 -22.00
C ILE A 422 9.32 -0.10 -22.43
N ARG A 423 9.67 0.23 -23.67
CA ARG A 423 9.54 1.59 -24.21
C ARG A 423 8.09 2.08 -24.33
N SER A 424 7.11 1.18 -24.30
CA SER A 424 5.70 1.57 -24.23
C SER A 424 5.29 2.14 -22.88
N THR A 425 6.15 2.06 -21.84
CA THR A 425 5.90 2.66 -20.53
C THR A 425 6.40 4.11 -20.48
N TRP A 426 5.75 4.93 -19.65
CA TRP A 426 6.22 6.30 -19.46
C TRP A 426 7.64 6.35 -18.89
N ALA A 427 7.95 5.48 -17.94
CA ALA A 427 9.26 5.49 -17.25
C ALA A 427 10.44 5.18 -18.18
N TYR A 428 10.25 4.41 -19.25
CA TYR A 428 11.34 3.97 -20.14
C TYR A 428 11.12 4.33 -21.60
N ARG A 429 10.21 5.25 -21.91
CA ARG A 429 9.95 5.68 -23.29
C ARG A 429 11.19 6.21 -24.03
N ASP A 430 12.10 6.81 -23.27
CA ASP A 430 13.35 7.39 -23.78
C ASP A 430 14.58 6.50 -23.47
N LEU A 431 14.38 5.20 -23.17
CA LEU A 431 15.49 4.27 -22.91
C LEU A 431 16.33 4.09 -24.18
N ASP A 432 17.60 4.45 -24.10
CA ASP A 432 18.52 4.34 -25.24
C ASP A 432 19.12 2.95 -25.40
N GLU A 433 19.77 2.71 -26.57
CA GLU A 433 20.38 1.42 -26.91
C GLU A 433 21.60 1.09 -26.04
N ALA A 434 22.31 2.10 -25.52
CA ALA A 434 23.48 1.88 -24.67
C ALA A 434 23.03 1.40 -23.28
N GLN A 435 22.03 2.04 -22.72
CA GLN A 435 21.40 1.63 -21.44
C GLN A 435 20.77 0.25 -21.55
N TRP A 436 20.10 -0.04 -22.67
CA TRP A 436 19.51 -1.34 -22.92
C TRP A 436 20.57 -2.45 -22.98
N ARG A 437 21.61 -2.27 -23.78
CA ARG A 437 22.74 -3.20 -23.87
C ARG A 437 23.42 -3.40 -22.52
N TRP A 438 23.59 -2.31 -21.76
CA TRP A 438 24.13 -2.39 -20.41
C TRP A 438 23.23 -3.25 -19.50
N ALA A 439 21.90 -3.04 -19.50
CA ALA A 439 20.96 -3.81 -18.69
C ALA A 439 20.99 -5.31 -19.02
N LEU A 440 21.05 -5.65 -20.31
CA LEU A 440 21.19 -7.03 -20.77
C LEU A 440 22.53 -7.65 -20.33
N ALA A 441 23.65 -6.95 -20.51
CA ALA A 441 24.96 -7.40 -20.05
C ALA A 441 24.99 -7.58 -18.53
N PHE A 442 24.36 -6.66 -17.78
CA PHE A 442 24.30 -6.73 -16.33
C PHE A 442 23.54 -7.95 -15.81
N VAL A 443 22.39 -8.33 -16.40
CA VAL A 443 21.65 -9.52 -15.97
C VAL A 443 22.34 -10.82 -16.41
N ARG A 444 23.15 -10.77 -17.48
CA ARG A 444 23.90 -11.92 -18.01
C ARG A 444 25.20 -12.19 -17.26
N GLN A 445 25.94 -11.13 -16.88
CA GLN A 445 27.31 -11.23 -16.37
C GLN A 445 27.52 -10.60 -15.00
N GLY A 446 26.56 -9.79 -14.52
CA GLY A 446 26.64 -9.11 -13.22
C GLY A 446 27.55 -7.88 -13.18
N GLY A 447 28.20 -7.51 -14.27
CA GLY A 447 29.25 -6.50 -14.35
C GLY A 447 30.65 -7.11 -14.51
N GLU A 448 31.62 -6.34 -14.99
CA GLU A 448 32.96 -6.83 -15.35
C GLU A 448 33.67 -7.57 -14.22
N SER A 449 33.61 -7.02 -12.99
CA SER A 449 34.25 -7.60 -11.81
C SER A 449 33.58 -8.88 -11.29
N LEU A 450 32.34 -9.16 -11.70
CA LEU A 450 31.53 -10.29 -11.23
C LEU A 450 31.33 -11.37 -12.28
N SER A 451 31.87 -11.19 -13.47
CA SER A 451 31.70 -12.10 -14.63
C SER A 451 32.16 -13.55 -14.36
N ALA A 452 33.15 -13.72 -13.45
CA ALA A 452 33.65 -15.04 -13.05
C ALA A 452 32.75 -15.78 -12.03
N TYR A 453 31.71 -15.12 -11.49
CA TYR A 453 30.86 -15.70 -10.45
C TYR A 453 29.50 -16.14 -11.02
N PRO A 454 29.21 -17.45 -11.08
CA PRO A 454 27.94 -17.97 -11.65
C PRO A 454 26.67 -17.44 -10.95
N ASP A 455 26.74 -17.07 -9.69
CA ASP A 455 25.60 -16.52 -8.93
C ASP A 455 25.09 -15.15 -9.46
N TYR A 456 25.89 -14.48 -10.29
CA TYR A 456 25.54 -13.22 -10.94
C TYR A 456 25.13 -13.36 -12.41
N GLN A 457 25.30 -14.52 -12.98
CA GLN A 457 24.80 -14.90 -14.31
C GLN A 457 23.33 -15.32 -14.17
N ARG A 458 22.44 -14.31 -14.14
CA ARG A 458 21.04 -14.52 -13.77
C ARG A 458 20.16 -14.94 -14.94
N VAL A 459 20.56 -14.58 -16.15
CA VAL A 459 19.77 -14.83 -17.36
C VAL A 459 20.72 -15.19 -18.49
N GLU A 460 20.36 -16.21 -19.28
CA GLU A 460 21.11 -16.68 -20.44
C GLU A 460 20.17 -16.91 -21.62
N PRO A 461 20.63 -16.65 -22.87
CA PRO A 461 19.88 -17.04 -24.07
C PRO A 461 19.95 -18.56 -24.26
N ASP A 462 18.82 -19.17 -24.62
CA ASP A 462 18.77 -20.54 -25.11
C ASP A 462 19.15 -20.62 -26.61
N GLU A 463 19.13 -21.83 -27.19
CA GLU A 463 19.46 -22.07 -28.61
C GLU A 463 18.54 -21.32 -29.58
N GLU A 464 17.33 -20.97 -29.15
CA GLU A 464 16.35 -20.20 -29.92
C GLU A 464 16.48 -18.67 -29.72
N GLY A 465 17.45 -18.22 -28.94
CA GLY A 465 17.68 -16.82 -28.60
C GLY A 465 16.68 -16.26 -27.58
N VAL A 466 15.94 -17.11 -26.86
CA VAL A 466 15.05 -16.70 -25.76
C VAL A 466 15.85 -16.67 -24.47
N TRP A 467 15.80 -15.55 -23.78
CA TRP A 467 16.52 -15.33 -22.53
C TRP A 467 15.74 -15.91 -21.35
N ARG A 468 16.38 -16.84 -20.61
CA ARG A 468 15.78 -17.57 -19.49
C ARG A 468 16.69 -17.58 -18.27
N VAL A 469 16.14 -17.86 -17.10
CA VAL A 469 16.92 -18.08 -15.88
C VAL A 469 17.45 -19.52 -15.89
N PRO A 470 18.78 -19.72 -15.82
CA PRO A 470 19.39 -21.04 -16.07
C PRO A 470 19.21 -22.04 -14.92
N SER A 471 18.90 -21.58 -13.69
CA SER A 471 18.83 -22.49 -12.55
C SER A 471 17.66 -22.24 -11.61
N PRO A 472 17.07 -23.33 -11.04
CA PRO A 472 16.01 -23.22 -10.02
C PRO A 472 16.46 -22.46 -8.76
N ARG A 473 17.75 -22.50 -8.40
CA ARG A 473 18.31 -21.78 -7.24
C ARG A 473 18.24 -20.28 -7.47
N LEU A 474 18.66 -19.80 -8.64
CA LEU A 474 18.57 -18.38 -9.02
C LEU A 474 17.11 -17.93 -9.11
N ALA A 475 16.24 -18.76 -9.68
CA ALA A 475 14.80 -18.53 -9.73
C ALA A 475 14.19 -18.32 -8.33
N ARG A 476 14.52 -19.20 -7.39
CA ARG A 476 14.04 -19.09 -5.99
C ARG A 476 14.58 -17.82 -5.32
N ARG A 477 15.88 -17.54 -5.46
CA ARG A 477 16.52 -16.35 -4.89
C ARG A 477 15.86 -15.07 -5.41
N HIS A 478 15.64 -14.98 -6.73
CA HIS A 478 14.96 -13.82 -7.33
C HIS A 478 13.54 -13.64 -6.78
N ARG A 479 12.72 -14.71 -6.74
CA ARG A 479 11.35 -14.63 -6.19
C ARG A 479 11.29 -14.19 -4.73
N MET A 480 12.33 -14.47 -3.94
CA MET A 480 12.44 -14.00 -2.56
C MET A 480 12.85 -12.53 -2.44
N SER A 481 13.38 -11.94 -3.52
CA SER A 481 13.93 -10.58 -3.53
C SER A 481 13.16 -9.64 -4.48
N VAL A 482 11.98 -10.04 -4.96
CA VAL A 482 11.15 -9.17 -5.80
C VAL A 482 10.62 -8.00 -4.97
N GLY A 483 10.89 -6.80 -5.42
CA GLY A 483 10.48 -5.56 -4.80
C GLY A 483 11.59 -4.51 -4.85
N THR A 484 11.20 -3.27 -4.76
CA THR A 484 12.12 -2.12 -4.81
C THR A 484 12.51 -1.61 -3.41
N ILE A 485 11.97 -2.23 -2.36
CA ILE A 485 12.28 -1.88 -0.98
C ILE A 485 13.37 -2.83 -0.51
N VAL A 486 14.58 -2.31 -0.39
CA VAL A 486 15.65 -2.97 0.37
C VAL A 486 15.35 -2.70 1.84
N SER A 487 14.82 -3.70 2.55
CA SER A 487 14.73 -3.63 4.00
C SER A 487 16.07 -4.05 4.60
N ASP A 488 16.53 -3.34 5.63
CA ASP A 488 17.58 -3.86 6.48
C ASP A 488 17.14 -5.21 7.05
N ALA A 489 18.09 -6.11 7.29
CA ALA A 489 17.79 -7.41 7.87
C ALA A 489 17.01 -7.21 9.17
N SER A 490 15.89 -7.90 9.30
CA SER A 490 15.03 -7.80 10.47
C SER A 490 14.90 -9.11 11.19
N LEU A 491 14.94 -9.06 12.53
CA LEU A 491 14.70 -10.19 13.40
C LEU A 491 13.24 -10.21 13.85
N THR A 492 12.69 -11.41 13.95
CA THR A 492 11.37 -11.60 14.56
C THR A 492 11.49 -11.49 16.08
N VAL A 493 10.63 -10.71 16.71
CA VAL A 493 10.53 -10.62 18.18
C VAL A 493 9.51 -11.63 18.67
N LYS A 494 9.93 -12.58 19.53
CA LYS A 494 9.06 -13.62 20.11
C LYS A 494 9.19 -13.70 21.61
N TRP A 495 8.08 -14.06 22.25
CA TRP A 495 8.13 -14.40 23.67
C TRP A 495 9.06 -15.60 23.91
N TRP A 496 9.93 -15.48 24.92
CA TRP A 496 10.73 -16.60 25.37
C TRP A 496 9.86 -17.56 26.17
N SER A 497 9.90 -18.85 25.85
CA SER A 497 9.29 -19.93 26.60
C SER A 497 10.23 -21.15 26.62
N LYS A 498 10.27 -21.89 27.73
CA LYS A 498 11.12 -23.10 27.88
C LYS A 498 10.80 -24.22 26.87
N GLY A 499 9.63 -24.14 26.16
CA GLY A 499 9.19 -25.12 25.17
C GLY A 499 9.20 -24.62 23.71
N GLY A 500 9.80 -23.47 23.41
CA GLY A 500 9.98 -22.99 22.04
C GLY A 500 8.75 -22.38 21.32
N GLY A 501 7.58 -22.31 21.96
CA GLY A 501 6.30 -21.93 21.35
C GLY A 501 5.78 -20.52 21.67
N GLY A 502 6.65 -19.55 21.95
CA GLY A 502 6.23 -18.18 22.26
C GLY A 502 5.63 -17.45 21.04
N GLY A 503 4.50 -16.75 21.24
CA GLY A 503 3.85 -15.96 20.20
C GLY A 503 4.76 -14.86 19.63
N SER A 504 4.61 -14.54 18.34
CA SER A 504 5.32 -13.45 17.67
C SER A 504 4.72 -12.10 18.08
N LEU A 505 5.59 -11.14 18.40
CA LEU A 505 5.20 -9.76 18.71
C LEU A 505 5.33 -8.83 17.49
N GLY A 506 6.21 -9.19 16.54
CA GLY A 506 6.51 -8.38 15.37
C GLY A 506 7.95 -8.53 14.91
N SER A 507 8.51 -7.49 14.30
CA SER A 507 9.88 -7.47 13.80
C SER A 507 10.63 -6.20 14.19
N VAL A 508 11.94 -6.32 14.35
CA VAL A 508 12.86 -5.22 14.67
C VAL A 508 14.12 -5.35 13.80
N GLU A 509 14.75 -4.23 13.45
CA GLU A 509 15.98 -4.26 12.64
C GLU A 509 17.14 -4.92 13.39
N GLU A 510 17.91 -5.73 12.65
CA GLU A 510 19.09 -6.45 13.15
C GLU A 510 20.10 -5.49 13.79
N GLY A 511 20.37 -4.34 13.10
CA GLY A 511 21.31 -3.34 13.58
C GLY A 511 20.94 -2.72 14.94
N PHE A 512 19.68 -2.76 15.34
CA PHE A 512 19.27 -2.35 16.69
C PHE A 512 19.55 -3.45 17.71
N ILE A 513 19.08 -4.66 17.45
CA ILE A 513 19.25 -5.82 18.37
C ILE A 513 20.72 -6.17 18.55
N ALA A 514 21.55 -6.05 17.51
CA ALA A 514 22.98 -6.30 17.57
C ALA A 514 23.75 -5.42 18.59
N ARG A 515 23.16 -4.29 18.98
CA ARG A 515 23.72 -3.37 20.00
C ARG A 515 23.28 -3.69 21.42
N LEU A 516 22.26 -4.53 21.56
CA LEU A 516 21.72 -4.92 22.87
C LEU A 516 22.40 -6.19 23.37
N ARG A 517 22.66 -6.22 24.67
CA ARG A 517 23.12 -7.42 25.37
C ARG A 517 21.93 -8.16 26.00
N PRO A 518 21.98 -9.48 26.13
CA PRO A 518 21.02 -10.20 26.95
C PRO A 518 20.88 -9.56 28.35
N GLY A 519 19.65 -9.37 28.81
CA GLY A 519 19.31 -8.66 30.04
C GLY A 519 18.99 -7.16 29.85
N GLU A 520 19.34 -6.55 28.69
CA GLU A 520 18.99 -5.17 28.45
C GLU A 520 17.53 -5.00 28.01
N VAL A 521 16.93 -3.86 28.42
CA VAL A 521 15.52 -3.56 28.21
C VAL A 521 15.35 -2.61 27.06
N PHE A 522 14.37 -2.93 26.20
CA PHE A 522 13.93 -2.05 25.11
C PHE A 522 12.41 -1.97 25.03
N LEU A 523 11.91 -0.89 24.46
CA LEU A 523 10.48 -0.64 24.26
C LEU A 523 10.04 -1.23 22.92
N PHE A 524 8.99 -2.06 22.91
CA PHE A 524 8.43 -2.60 21.68
C PHE A 524 6.94 -2.91 21.85
N GLY A 525 6.13 -2.42 20.92
CA GLY A 525 4.67 -2.59 20.99
C GLY A 525 4.08 -1.95 22.24
N GLY A 526 4.65 -0.83 22.69
CA GLY A 526 4.25 -0.11 23.88
C GLY A 526 4.59 -0.81 25.20
N ARG A 527 5.53 -1.76 25.21
CA ARG A 527 5.90 -2.56 26.40
C ARG A 527 7.40 -2.58 26.62
N PRO A 528 7.87 -2.48 27.85
CA PRO A 528 9.27 -2.77 28.15
C PRO A 528 9.52 -4.28 28.07
N LEU A 529 10.46 -4.67 27.21
CA LEU A 529 10.86 -6.05 26.96
C LEU A 529 12.34 -6.21 27.30
N GLU A 530 12.71 -7.25 28.01
CA GLU A 530 14.10 -7.63 28.27
C GLU A 530 14.53 -8.65 27.23
N LEU A 531 15.67 -8.39 26.57
CA LEU A 531 16.26 -9.33 25.63
C LEU A 531 16.83 -10.54 26.38
N VAL A 532 16.38 -11.74 26.04
CA VAL A 532 16.89 -13.00 26.64
C VAL A 532 18.04 -13.55 25.81
N ARG A 533 17.82 -13.72 24.50
CA ARG A 533 18.82 -14.20 23.52
C ARG A 533 18.41 -13.90 22.09
N VAL A 534 19.37 -13.98 21.17
CA VAL A 534 19.15 -13.95 19.74
C VAL A 534 19.57 -15.29 19.15
N GLU A 535 18.69 -15.90 18.34
CA GLU A 535 18.95 -17.19 17.69
C GLU A 535 18.17 -17.28 16.37
N SER A 536 18.83 -17.69 15.29
CA SER A 536 18.19 -17.93 13.96
C SER A 536 17.27 -16.80 13.52
N MET A 537 17.77 -15.54 13.48
CA MET A 537 17.01 -14.34 13.12
C MET A 537 15.77 -14.10 14.01
N THR A 538 15.81 -14.55 15.23
CA THR A 538 14.75 -14.35 16.23
C THR A 538 15.34 -13.76 17.52
N ALA A 539 14.78 -12.66 17.99
CA ALA A 539 15.04 -12.07 19.30
C ALA A 539 14.00 -12.60 20.30
N TYR A 540 14.44 -13.40 21.24
CA TYR A 540 13.59 -13.91 22.31
C TYR A 540 13.59 -12.94 23.48
N VAL A 541 12.39 -12.58 23.93
CA VAL A 541 12.18 -11.56 24.95
C VAL A 541 11.26 -12.02 26.06
N LYS A 542 11.38 -11.42 27.22
CA LYS A 542 10.44 -11.54 28.34
C LYS A 542 9.92 -10.16 28.75
N ARG A 543 8.84 -10.13 29.52
CA ARG A 543 8.34 -8.85 30.08
C ARG A 543 9.37 -8.30 31.10
N SER A 544 9.52 -6.99 31.09
CA SER A 544 10.29 -6.26 32.07
C SER A 544 9.39 -5.32 32.88
N ASN A 545 9.72 -5.11 34.14
CA ASN A 545 9.06 -4.11 34.99
C ASN A 545 9.83 -2.79 35.01
N ALA A 546 10.86 -2.64 34.17
CA ALA A 546 11.62 -1.41 34.07
C ALA A 546 10.76 -0.28 33.50
N SER A 547 10.83 0.92 34.06
CA SER A 547 10.13 2.10 33.59
C SER A 547 10.75 2.73 32.34
N LYS A 548 12.01 2.37 32.01
CA LYS A 548 12.77 2.90 30.88
C LYS A 548 13.44 1.78 30.11
N GLY A 549 13.55 1.95 28.79
CA GLY A 549 14.24 1.03 27.90
C GLY A 549 14.72 1.74 26.63
N SER A 550 15.68 1.13 25.93
CA SER A 550 16.13 1.62 24.62
C SER A 550 14.99 1.55 23.62
N VAL A 551 14.81 2.60 22.82
CA VAL A 551 13.78 2.61 21.78
C VAL A 551 14.36 2.08 20.47
N PRO A 552 13.73 1.08 19.84
CA PRO A 552 14.19 0.57 18.56
C PRO A 552 14.27 1.68 17.51
N ARG A 553 15.35 1.65 16.72
CA ARG A 553 15.49 2.52 15.54
C ARG A 553 15.25 1.67 14.31
N TRP A 554 14.42 2.18 13.43
CA TRP A 554 14.18 1.61 12.11
C TRP A 554 14.71 2.62 11.11
N ASN A 555 15.80 2.28 10.43
CA ASN A 555 16.46 3.21 9.50
C ASN A 555 15.64 3.39 8.21
N GLY A 556 14.66 2.52 7.94
CA GLY A 556 13.89 2.54 6.71
C GLY A 556 14.80 2.42 5.48
N GLY A 557 14.41 1.67 4.46
CA GLY A 557 15.17 1.70 3.22
C GLY A 557 15.32 3.15 2.75
N ARG A 558 16.53 3.62 2.55
CA ARG A 558 16.78 4.90 1.91
C ARG A 558 16.14 4.85 0.52
N MET A 559 15.08 5.67 0.31
CA MET A 559 14.53 5.90 -1.01
C MET A 559 15.52 6.69 -1.85
#